data_0b27d839af9da6edc69fbb5011b67341
#
_entry.id   0b27d839af9da6edc69fbb5011b67341
#
_cell.length_a   1.000
_cell.length_b   1.000
_cell.length_c   1.000
_cell.angle_alpha   90.00
_cell.angle_beta   90.00
_cell.angle_gamma   90.00
#
_symmetry.space_group_name_H-M   'P 1'
#
loop_
_entity.id
_entity.type
_entity.pdbx_description
1 polymer ?
#
loop_
_entity_poly.entity_id
_entity_poly.type
_entity_poly.pdbx_seq_one_letter_code
_entity_poly.pdbx_strand_id
1 'polypeptide(L)'
;MEAVSAMIGDMQEAGVSAKWVEPQNMHLTLKFLGDLPRTRIQPLTDAVNRAVQGEPRFEIALRGAGAFPSPARPRVLWVGVSEGADRVSRLSRSIDESTMASGFAPADKAFRPHLTIGRVRGESAGTRGADVISRYSDAFWGTVSVDCIHVVASVLKPSGPVYTSLARIPLE
;
A
#
# COMPACT_ATOMS: atom_id res chain seq x y z
N MET A 1 8.08 13.14 3.95
CA MET A 1 8.83 11.94 4.40
C MET A 1 9.36 12.11 5.82
N GLU A 2 9.85 13.28 6.24
CA GLU A 2 10.34 13.55 7.62
C GLU A 2 9.30 13.23 8.70
N ALA A 3 8.04 13.61 8.49
CA ALA A 3 6.96 13.34 9.46
C ALA A 3 6.72 11.83 9.68
N VAL A 4 6.80 11.01 8.64
CA VAL A 4 6.68 9.54 8.75
C VAL A 4 7.87 8.98 9.54
N SER A 5 9.07 9.53 9.33
CA SER A 5 10.27 9.13 10.07
C SER A 5 10.15 9.45 11.55
N ALA A 6 9.56 10.60 11.92
CA ALA A 6 9.30 10.96 13.31
C ALA A 6 8.35 9.95 13.99
N MET A 7 7.25 9.59 13.33
CA MET A 7 6.34 8.55 13.84
C MET A 7 7.06 7.20 14.03
N ILE A 8 7.92 6.81 13.07
CA ILE A 8 8.71 5.58 13.19
C ILE A 8 9.63 5.65 14.42
N GLY A 9 10.27 6.80 14.66
CA GLY A 9 11.07 7.04 15.88
C GLY A 9 10.28 6.86 17.16
N ASP A 10 9.12 7.52 17.25
CA ASP A 10 8.21 7.39 18.41
C ASP A 10 7.77 5.94 18.65
N MET A 11 7.51 5.19 17.55
CA MET A 11 7.17 3.77 17.65
C MET A 11 8.33 2.94 18.20
N GLN A 12 9.55 3.23 17.77
CA GLN A 12 10.77 2.55 18.25
C GLN A 12 11.01 2.84 19.73
N GLU A 13 10.86 4.12 20.16
CA GLU A 13 10.96 4.54 21.55
C GLU A 13 9.87 3.88 22.43
N ALA A 14 8.67 3.68 21.87
CA ALA A 14 7.60 2.94 22.53
C ALA A 14 7.86 1.41 22.61
N GLY A 15 8.98 0.93 22.07
CA GLY A 15 9.37 -0.48 22.08
C GLY A 15 8.70 -1.35 21.02
N VAL A 16 8.13 -0.73 19.98
CA VAL A 16 7.54 -1.47 18.86
C VAL A 16 8.62 -2.05 17.97
N SER A 17 8.78 -3.38 18.02
CA SER A 17 9.67 -4.10 17.09
C SER A 17 8.94 -4.34 15.76
N ALA A 18 9.43 -3.72 14.70
CA ALA A 18 8.85 -3.88 13.37
C ALA A 18 9.94 -3.94 12.28
N LYS A 19 9.62 -4.60 11.16
CA LYS A 19 10.35 -4.42 9.93
C LYS A 19 9.78 -3.20 9.21
N TRP A 20 10.51 -2.10 9.29
CA TRP A 20 10.13 -0.83 8.66
C TRP A 20 10.31 -0.92 7.14
N VAL A 21 9.44 -0.24 6.42
CA VAL A 21 9.51 -0.15 4.96
C VAL A 21 10.42 1.02 4.60
N GLU A 22 11.46 0.74 3.83
CA GLU A 22 12.34 1.78 3.30
C GLU A 22 11.56 2.78 2.43
N PRO A 23 11.84 4.09 2.51
CA PRO A 23 11.08 5.13 1.81
C PRO A 23 10.86 4.85 0.31
N GLN A 24 11.90 4.36 -0.38
CA GLN A 24 11.84 4.02 -1.81
C GLN A 24 10.96 2.80 -2.12
N ASN A 25 10.62 2.01 -1.11
CA ASN A 25 9.75 0.84 -1.23
C ASN A 25 8.31 1.11 -0.77
N MET A 26 8.04 2.34 -0.27
CA MET A 26 6.68 2.71 0.13
C MET A 26 5.80 2.84 -1.12
N HIS A 27 4.69 2.13 -1.12
CA HIS A 27 3.74 2.12 -2.23
C HIS A 27 2.34 1.82 -1.74
N LEU A 28 1.36 2.16 -2.56
CA LEU A 28 -0.04 1.82 -2.37
C LEU A 28 -0.37 0.63 -3.25
N THR A 29 -0.75 -0.49 -2.64
CA THR A 29 -1.10 -1.72 -3.37
C THR A 29 -2.57 -1.71 -3.74
N LEU A 30 -2.89 -1.72 -5.04
CA LEU A 30 -4.26 -1.71 -5.55
C LEU A 30 -4.89 -3.11 -5.57
N LYS A 31 -4.11 -4.14 -5.92
CA LYS A 31 -4.54 -5.54 -5.94
C LYS A 31 -3.35 -6.47 -5.71
N PHE A 32 -3.54 -7.49 -4.89
CA PHE A 32 -2.62 -8.62 -4.79
C PHE A 32 -3.10 -9.75 -5.70
N LEU A 33 -2.16 -10.37 -6.43
CA LEU A 33 -2.45 -11.38 -7.43
C LEU A 33 -1.90 -12.76 -7.05
N GLY A 34 -1.12 -12.82 -5.95
CA GLY A 34 -0.41 -14.04 -5.57
C GLY A 34 0.68 -14.43 -6.57
N ASP A 35 1.03 -15.70 -6.57
CA ASP A 35 2.06 -16.24 -7.48
C ASP A 35 1.45 -16.45 -8.87
N LEU A 36 2.09 -15.87 -9.87
CA LEU A 36 1.68 -15.99 -11.27
C LEU A 36 2.82 -16.49 -12.15
N PRO A 37 2.54 -17.40 -13.10
CA PRO A 37 3.52 -17.77 -14.10
C PRO A 37 3.85 -16.60 -15.03
N ARG A 38 5.06 -16.55 -15.55
CA ARG A 38 5.53 -15.47 -16.45
C ARG A 38 4.63 -15.25 -17.67
N THR A 39 4.01 -16.29 -18.15
CA THR A 39 3.07 -16.25 -19.29
C THR A 39 1.82 -15.41 -19.01
N ARG A 40 1.49 -15.16 -17.73
CA ARG A 40 0.33 -14.34 -17.33
C ARG A 40 0.66 -12.85 -17.18
N ILE A 41 1.94 -12.45 -17.25
CA ILE A 41 2.35 -11.04 -17.05
C ILE A 41 1.77 -10.14 -18.15
N GLN A 42 1.86 -10.54 -19.44
CA GLN A 42 1.32 -9.73 -20.53
C GLN A 42 -0.21 -9.64 -20.48
N PRO A 43 -0.98 -10.73 -20.31
CA PRO A 43 -2.43 -10.64 -20.11
C PRO A 43 -2.84 -9.75 -18.91
N LEU A 44 -2.06 -9.76 -17.81
CA LEU A 44 -2.28 -8.89 -16.67
C LEU A 44 -2.05 -7.43 -17.03
N THR A 45 -0.92 -7.13 -17.70
CA THR A 45 -0.59 -5.77 -18.14
C THR A 45 -1.66 -5.20 -19.06
N ASP A 46 -2.16 -5.99 -20.00
CA ASP A 46 -3.22 -5.59 -20.93
C ASP A 46 -4.54 -5.33 -20.18
N ALA A 47 -4.86 -6.15 -19.18
CA ALA A 47 -6.04 -5.94 -18.35
C ALA A 47 -5.94 -4.65 -17.52
N VAL A 48 -4.78 -4.37 -16.94
CA VAL A 48 -4.57 -3.11 -16.20
C VAL A 48 -4.60 -1.91 -17.14
N ASN A 49 -4.00 -1.98 -18.33
CA ASN A 49 -4.08 -0.92 -19.34
C ASN A 49 -5.55 -0.58 -19.68
N ARG A 50 -6.38 -1.59 -19.94
CA ARG A 50 -7.82 -1.37 -20.20
C ARG A 50 -8.55 -0.72 -19.03
N ALA A 51 -8.20 -1.13 -17.80
CA ALA A 51 -8.85 -0.63 -16.59
C ALA A 51 -8.59 0.87 -16.34
N VAL A 52 -7.43 1.38 -16.80
CA VAL A 52 -6.99 2.76 -16.53
C VAL A 52 -7.02 3.66 -17.78
N GLN A 53 -7.52 3.16 -18.88
CA GLN A 53 -7.62 3.93 -20.14
C GLN A 53 -8.49 5.17 -19.94
N GLY A 54 -7.96 6.35 -20.24
CA GLY A 54 -8.65 7.63 -20.07
C GLY A 54 -8.69 8.13 -18.61
N GLU A 55 -8.02 7.43 -17.69
CA GLU A 55 -7.95 7.90 -16.30
C GLU A 55 -6.90 9.01 -16.17
N PRO A 56 -7.29 10.26 -15.85
CA PRO A 56 -6.33 11.35 -15.73
C PRO A 56 -5.47 11.20 -14.47
N ARG A 57 -4.29 11.79 -14.51
CA ARG A 57 -3.42 11.95 -13.32
C ARG A 57 -4.14 12.68 -12.21
N PHE A 58 -3.79 12.40 -10.98
CA PHE A 58 -4.40 13.02 -9.82
C PHE A 58 -3.46 13.06 -8.63
N GLU A 59 -3.84 13.82 -7.62
CA GLU A 59 -3.14 13.85 -6.34
C GLU A 59 -3.94 13.10 -5.28
N ILE A 60 -3.22 12.55 -4.32
CA ILE A 60 -3.76 12.00 -3.09
C ILE A 60 -3.13 12.71 -1.90
N ALA A 61 -3.90 12.97 -0.86
CA ALA A 61 -3.39 13.45 0.41
C ALA A 61 -3.21 12.27 1.37
N LEU A 62 -2.02 12.15 1.93
CA LEU A 62 -1.72 11.16 2.96
C LEU A 62 -2.06 11.76 4.33
N ARG A 63 -2.96 11.10 5.07
CA ARG A 63 -3.42 11.57 6.39
C ARG A 63 -3.75 10.39 7.29
N GLY A 64 -3.46 10.59 8.57
CA GLY A 64 -3.71 9.63 9.62
C GLY A 64 -2.80 8.42 9.61
N ALA A 65 -2.78 7.71 10.71
CA ALA A 65 -2.04 6.46 10.88
C ALA A 65 -2.96 5.40 11.49
N GLY A 66 -2.63 4.14 11.25
CA GLY A 66 -3.37 3.04 11.81
C GLY A 66 -2.62 1.73 11.74
N ALA A 67 -3.33 0.66 12.13
CA ALA A 67 -2.79 -0.69 12.09
C ALA A 67 -3.84 -1.70 11.67
N PHE A 68 -3.39 -2.76 11.02
CA PHE A 68 -4.20 -3.96 10.79
C PHE A 68 -3.70 -5.11 11.67
N PRO A 69 -4.61 -5.94 12.24
CA PRO A 69 -6.07 -5.82 12.17
C PRO A 69 -6.62 -4.66 13.03
N SER A 70 -5.90 -4.22 14.06
CA SER A 70 -6.29 -3.08 14.91
C SER A 70 -5.06 -2.49 15.61
N PRO A 71 -5.14 -1.24 16.14
CA PRO A 71 -4.07 -0.65 16.93
C PRO A 71 -3.70 -1.45 18.19
N ALA A 72 -4.66 -2.13 18.81
CA ALA A 72 -4.43 -2.97 19.99
C ALA A 72 -3.66 -4.27 19.68
N ARG A 73 -3.72 -4.75 18.44
CA ARG A 73 -2.99 -5.95 17.98
C ARG A 73 -2.38 -5.70 16.60
N PRO A 74 -1.43 -4.77 16.48
CA PRO A 74 -0.91 -4.37 15.20
C PRO A 74 -0.04 -5.48 14.61
N ARG A 75 -0.27 -5.79 13.33
CA ARG A 75 0.63 -6.61 12.51
C ARG A 75 1.20 -5.82 11.35
N VAL A 76 0.42 -4.86 10.82
CA VAL A 76 0.82 -3.96 9.75
C VAL A 76 0.53 -2.54 10.19
N LEU A 77 1.55 -1.70 10.19
CA LEU A 77 1.45 -0.26 10.43
C LEU A 77 1.35 0.47 9.11
N TRP A 78 0.44 1.45 9.03
CA TRP A 78 0.17 2.15 7.79
C TRP A 78 -0.16 3.63 8.01
N VAL A 79 0.04 4.42 6.96
CA VAL A 79 -0.52 5.77 6.83
C VAL A 79 -1.68 5.73 5.84
N GLY A 80 -2.74 6.48 6.14
CA GLY A 80 -3.98 6.50 5.35
C GLY A 80 -3.92 7.46 4.19
N VAL A 81 -4.94 7.36 3.32
CA VAL A 81 -5.24 8.32 2.26
C VAL A 81 -6.54 9.01 2.61
N SER A 82 -6.58 10.34 2.59
CA SER A 82 -7.78 11.15 2.80
C SER A 82 -8.34 11.67 1.48
N GLU A 83 -7.79 12.78 0.96
CA GLU A 83 -8.18 13.28 -0.35
C GLU A 83 -7.74 12.32 -1.45
N GLY A 84 -8.59 12.11 -2.44
CA GLY A 84 -8.34 11.14 -3.52
C GLY A 84 -8.59 9.67 -3.15
N ALA A 85 -8.94 9.34 -1.89
CA ALA A 85 -9.22 7.97 -1.46
C ALA A 85 -10.30 7.27 -2.28
N ASP A 86 -11.40 7.98 -2.61
CA ASP A 86 -12.48 7.46 -3.44
C ASP A 86 -12.01 7.16 -4.86
N ARG A 87 -11.12 8.01 -5.40
CA ARG A 87 -10.56 7.82 -6.73
C ARG A 87 -9.66 6.60 -6.79
N VAL A 88 -8.77 6.45 -5.82
CA VAL A 88 -7.93 5.25 -5.68
C VAL A 88 -8.79 4.00 -5.50
N SER A 89 -9.89 4.10 -4.74
CA SER A 89 -10.82 2.97 -4.52
C SER A 89 -11.55 2.57 -5.79
N ARG A 90 -12.00 3.54 -6.60
CA ARG A 90 -12.59 3.26 -7.93
C ARG A 90 -11.58 2.61 -8.85
N LEU A 91 -10.34 3.12 -8.88
CA LEU A 91 -9.26 2.57 -9.68
C LEU A 91 -8.95 1.11 -9.31
N SER A 92 -8.85 0.82 -8.01
CA SER A 92 -8.68 -0.57 -7.52
C SER A 92 -9.81 -1.49 -7.97
N ARG A 93 -11.06 -1.01 -7.93
CA ARG A 93 -12.23 -1.77 -8.40
C ARG A 93 -12.18 -2.02 -9.90
N SER A 94 -11.91 -0.99 -10.72
CA SER A 94 -11.79 -1.13 -12.17
C SER A 94 -10.70 -2.13 -12.56
N ILE A 95 -9.56 -2.10 -11.85
CA ILE A 95 -8.47 -3.08 -12.05
C ILE A 95 -8.92 -4.48 -11.64
N ASP A 96 -9.65 -4.63 -10.53
CA ASP A 96 -10.16 -5.94 -10.10
C ASP A 96 -11.12 -6.52 -11.14
N GLU A 97 -12.09 -5.75 -11.59
CA GLU A 97 -13.09 -6.15 -12.61
C GLU A 97 -12.43 -6.53 -13.94
N SER A 98 -11.50 -5.70 -14.44
CA SER A 98 -10.81 -5.96 -15.72
C SER A 98 -9.90 -7.18 -15.67
N THR A 99 -9.22 -7.39 -14.53
CA THR A 99 -8.38 -8.56 -14.32
C THR A 99 -9.22 -9.83 -14.16
N MET A 100 -10.37 -9.77 -13.45
CA MET A 100 -11.32 -10.89 -13.36
C MET A 100 -11.85 -11.29 -14.74
N ALA A 101 -12.24 -10.32 -15.58
CA ALA A 101 -12.66 -10.56 -16.96
C ALA A 101 -11.56 -11.21 -17.82
N SER A 102 -10.29 -11.07 -17.40
CA SER A 102 -9.10 -11.70 -18.03
C SER A 102 -8.68 -13.01 -17.36
N GLY A 103 -9.55 -13.58 -16.51
CA GLY A 103 -9.36 -14.88 -15.86
C GLY A 103 -8.37 -14.87 -14.68
N PHE A 104 -8.20 -13.74 -14.00
CA PHE A 104 -7.50 -13.66 -12.72
C PHE A 104 -8.50 -13.80 -11.57
N ALA A 105 -8.02 -14.27 -10.41
CA ALA A 105 -8.85 -14.35 -9.23
C ALA A 105 -9.30 -12.95 -8.76
N PRO A 106 -10.51 -12.83 -8.16
CA PRO A 106 -10.94 -11.59 -7.52
C PRO A 106 -10.02 -11.22 -6.36
N ALA A 107 -10.08 -9.96 -5.94
CA ALA A 107 -9.43 -9.53 -4.70
C ALA A 107 -10.03 -10.29 -3.50
N ASP A 108 -9.18 -10.80 -2.62
CA ASP A 108 -9.58 -11.59 -1.45
C ASP A 108 -10.16 -10.74 -0.30
N LYS A 109 -9.96 -9.44 -0.34
CA LYS A 109 -10.37 -8.49 0.71
C LYS A 109 -10.84 -7.17 0.12
N ALA A 110 -11.73 -6.52 0.86
CA ALA A 110 -12.13 -5.15 0.57
C ALA A 110 -10.91 -4.22 0.55
N PHE A 111 -10.79 -3.43 -0.50
CA PHE A 111 -9.71 -2.47 -0.65
C PHE A 111 -9.86 -1.32 0.37
N ARG A 112 -8.74 -0.98 1.02
CA ARG A 112 -8.62 0.18 1.91
C ARG A 112 -7.37 0.95 1.51
N PRO A 113 -7.49 2.20 1.02
CA PRO A 113 -6.35 2.99 0.59
C PRO A 113 -5.36 3.26 1.74
N HIS A 114 -4.16 2.72 1.65
CA HIS A 114 -3.11 2.90 2.66
C HIS A 114 -1.72 2.63 2.10
N LEU A 115 -0.72 3.26 2.69
CA LEU A 115 0.68 2.93 2.49
C LEU A 115 1.20 2.18 3.71
N THR A 116 1.71 0.97 3.54
CA THR A 116 2.37 0.24 4.61
C THR A 116 3.70 0.89 4.95
N ILE A 117 3.91 1.22 6.24
CA ILE A 117 5.16 1.79 6.76
C ILE A 117 5.97 0.80 7.59
N GLY A 118 5.35 -0.29 8.06
CA GLY A 118 6.05 -1.32 8.81
C GLY A 118 5.23 -2.58 9.06
N ARG A 119 5.92 -3.67 9.36
CA ARG A 119 5.32 -4.95 9.76
C ARG A 119 5.86 -5.36 11.12
N VAL A 120 4.97 -5.40 12.11
CA VAL A 120 5.31 -5.70 13.51
C VAL A 120 5.82 -7.13 13.64
N ARG A 121 6.87 -7.29 14.45
CA ARG A 121 7.46 -8.59 14.80
C ARG A 121 7.09 -8.95 16.23
N GLY A 122 6.59 -10.18 16.43
CA GLY A 122 6.17 -10.65 17.74
C GLY A 122 4.92 -9.93 18.27
N GLU A 123 4.68 -10.05 19.58
CA GLU A 123 3.52 -9.46 20.27
C GLU A 123 3.84 -8.09 20.92
N SER A 124 4.95 -7.47 20.56
CA SER A 124 5.62 -6.42 21.33
C SER A 124 5.03 -5.01 21.23
N ALA A 125 3.98 -4.79 20.43
CA ALA A 125 3.48 -3.43 20.26
C ALA A 125 2.63 -2.89 21.43
N GLY A 126 1.92 -3.78 22.13
CA GLY A 126 1.16 -3.46 23.34
C GLY A 126 0.33 -2.15 23.28
N THR A 127 -0.06 -1.66 24.45
CA THR A 127 -0.81 -0.41 24.61
C THR A 127 0.01 0.82 24.15
N ARG A 128 1.32 0.85 24.41
CA ARG A 128 2.20 1.97 24.01
C ARG A 128 2.25 2.20 22.51
N GLY A 129 2.26 1.15 21.71
CA GLY A 129 2.17 1.27 20.27
C GLY A 129 0.81 1.80 19.80
N ALA A 130 -0.28 1.41 20.45
CA ALA A 130 -1.62 1.94 20.18
C ALA A 130 -1.72 3.45 20.50
N ASP A 131 -1.10 3.88 21.61
CA ASP A 131 -1.06 5.30 22.01
C ASP A 131 -0.29 6.14 20.98
N VAL A 132 0.83 5.64 20.44
CA VAL A 132 1.54 6.32 19.35
C VAL A 132 0.67 6.43 18.12
N ILE A 133 0.02 5.34 17.67
CA ILE A 133 -0.89 5.38 16.52
C ILE A 133 -1.99 6.43 16.73
N SER A 134 -2.55 6.49 17.94
CA SER A 134 -3.63 7.44 18.27
C SER A 134 -3.17 8.90 18.14
N ARG A 135 -1.95 9.23 18.56
CA ARG A 135 -1.37 10.58 18.42
C ARG A 135 -1.27 11.03 16.95
N TYR A 136 -1.08 10.08 16.03
CA TYR A 136 -0.94 10.33 14.61
C TYR A 136 -2.22 10.03 13.80
N SER A 137 -3.36 9.80 14.46
CA SER A 137 -4.62 9.41 13.81
C SER A 137 -5.15 10.42 12.79
N ASP A 138 -4.75 11.69 12.88
CA ASP A 138 -5.14 12.76 11.96
C ASP A 138 -3.93 13.55 11.40
N ALA A 139 -2.72 13.06 11.60
CA ALA A 139 -1.51 13.71 11.12
C ALA A 139 -1.50 13.80 9.59
N PHE A 140 -1.13 14.97 9.05
CA PHE A 140 -0.96 15.18 7.62
C PHE A 140 0.49 14.84 7.22
N TRP A 141 0.64 13.97 6.21
CA TRP A 141 1.95 13.47 5.77
C TRP A 141 2.42 14.06 4.44
N GLY A 142 1.58 14.86 3.79
CA GLY A 142 1.83 15.46 2.49
C GLY A 142 0.93 14.93 1.37
N THR A 143 1.18 15.41 0.17
CA THR A 143 0.48 15.00 -1.06
C THR A 143 1.42 14.19 -1.95
N VAL A 144 0.82 13.31 -2.75
CA VAL A 144 1.53 12.47 -3.73
C VAL A 144 0.78 12.52 -5.05
N SER A 145 1.50 12.81 -6.12
CA SER A 145 0.96 12.73 -7.49
C SER A 145 0.90 11.27 -7.94
N VAL A 146 -0.25 10.86 -8.42
CA VAL A 146 -0.48 9.53 -9.00
C VAL A 146 -0.49 9.69 -10.51
N ASP A 147 0.60 9.30 -11.15
CA ASP A 147 0.83 9.45 -12.60
C ASP A 147 0.92 8.12 -13.35
N CYS A 148 1.01 7.01 -12.62
CA CYS A 148 1.13 5.68 -13.24
C CYS A 148 0.74 4.56 -12.28
N ILE A 149 0.46 3.41 -12.88
CA ILE A 149 0.28 2.13 -12.19
C ILE A 149 1.44 1.21 -12.56
N HIS A 150 1.96 0.48 -11.58
CA HIS A 150 2.98 -0.53 -11.80
C HIS A 150 2.44 -1.95 -11.63
N VAL A 151 2.79 -2.84 -12.54
CA VAL A 151 2.75 -4.27 -12.31
C VAL A 151 4.08 -4.66 -11.68
N VAL A 152 4.03 -5.18 -10.45
CA VAL A 152 5.23 -5.40 -9.64
C VAL A 152 5.37 -6.87 -9.26
N ALA A 153 6.54 -7.45 -9.49
CA ALA A 153 6.95 -8.70 -8.88
C ALA A 153 7.62 -8.44 -7.53
N SER A 154 7.29 -9.26 -6.53
CA SER A 154 7.89 -9.22 -5.20
C SER A 154 8.56 -10.54 -4.90
N VAL A 155 9.86 -10.50 -4.64
CA VAL A 155 10.63 -11.68 -4.19
C VAL A 155 11.01 -11.47 -2.74
N LEU A 156 10.58 -12.38 -1.87
CA LEU A 156 10.93 -12.34 -0.46
C LEU A 156 12.35 -12.86 -0.26
N LYS A 157 13.24 -12.01 0.25
CA LYS A 157 14.60 -12.38 0.67
C LYS A 157 14.72 -12.25 2.19
N PRO A 158 15.72 -12.87 2.83
CA PRO A 158 15.96 -12.69 4.27
C PRO A 158 16.12 -11.20 4.66
N SER A 159 16.72 -10.39 3.80
CA SER A 159 16.86 -8.93 3.97
C SER A 159 15.53 -8.17 3.81
N GLY A 160 14.53 -8.75 3.14
CA GLY A 160 13.23 -8.14 2.88
C GLY A 160 12.71 -8.39 1.48
N PRO A 161 11.51 -7.87 1.17
CA PRO A 161 10.99 -7.96 -0.18
C PRO A 161 11.85 -7.13 -1.14
N VAL A 162 12.15 -7.71 -2.29
CA VAL A 162 12.74 -7.00 -3.44
C VAL A 162 11.63 -6.84 -4.46
N TYR A 163 11.32 -5.59 -4.78
CA TYR A 163 10.30 -5.23 -5.76
C TYR A 163 10.95 -4.98 -7.12
N THR A 164 10.35 -5.55 -8.16
CA THR A 164 10.77 -5.33 -9.55
C THR A 164 9.55 -4.90 -10.34
N SER A 165 9.60 -3.71 -10.94
CA SER A 165 8.56 -3.25 -11.86
C SER A 165 8.66 -4.03 -13.16
N LEU A 166 7.60 -4.77 -13.49
CA LEU A 166 7.47 -5.57 -14.72
C LEU A 166 6.82 -4.75 -15.83
N ALA A 167 5.93 -3.82 -15.48
CA ALA A 167 5.33 -2.87 -16.40
C ALA A 167 4.99 -1.57 -15.67
N ARG A 168 5.12 -0.44 -16.38
CA ARG A 168 4.66 0.88 -15.96
C ARG A 168 3.58 1.36 -16.93
N ILE A 169 2.41 1.63 -16.41
CA ILE A 169 1.20 2.02 -17.15
C ILE A 169 0.90 3.47 -16.77
N PRO A 170 1.14 4.45 -17.65
CA PRO A 170 0.89 5.85 -17.35
C PRO A 170 -0.60 6.14 -17.28
N LEU A 171 -0.98 7.11 -16.43
CA LEU A 171 -2.26 7.80 -16.47
C LEU A 171 -2.16 9.02 -17.40
N GLU A 172 -3.28 9.48 -17.96
CA GLU A 172 -3.36 10.59 -18.92
C GLU A 172 -3.21 11.99 -18.28
#